data_3190f09a8aaa9fa4b93a353164eeab20
#
_entry.id   3190f09a8aaa9fa4b93a353164eeab20
#
_cell.length_a   1.000
_cell.length_b   1.000
_cell.length_c   1.000
_cell.angle_alpha   90.00
_cell.angle_beta   90.00
_cell.angle_gamma   90.00
#
_symmetry.space_group_name_H-M   'P 1'
#
loop_
_entity.id
_entity.type
_entity.pdbx_description
1 polymer ?
#
loop_
_entity_poly.entity_id
_entity_poly.type
_entity_poly.pdbx_seq_one_letter_code
_entity_poly.pdbx_strand_id
1 'polypeptide(L)'
;MAEHSATGASTTGPSTTGTSTTGTEAVKRGMAEQLKGGVIMDVVTPEQAKIAEDAGAVAVMALERVPADIRAQGGIARMSDPDMVQGIVDAVSIPVMAKARIGHFVEAQVLQSLGVDYIDESEVLTPADEAHHIAKSEFTVPFVCGA
;
A
#
# COMPACT_ATOMS: atom_id res chain seq x y z
N MET A 1 -21.09 45.24 51.35
CA MET A 1 -19.91 44.69 52.04
C MET A 1 -19.65 43.31 51.42
N ALA A 2 -18.44 43.15 51.03
CA ALA A 2 -17.75 41.93 50.65
C ALA A 2 -18.00 41.35 49.25
N GLU A 3 -17.02 41.62 48.42
CA GLU A 3 -16.60 40.96 47.21
C GLU A 3 -16.21 39.50 47.46
N HIS A 4 -16.45 38.62 46.51
CA HIS A 4 -15.55 37.54 46.30
C HIS A 4 -15.41 37.23 44.79
N SER A 5 -14.27 37.63 44.28
CA SER A 5 -13.70 37.26 43.02
C SER A 5 -13.38 35.78 43.02
N ALA A 6 -13.78 35.04 42.00
CA ALA A 6 -13.28 33.70 41.70
C ALA A 6 -12.70 33.66 40.28
N THR A 7 -11.42 33.72 40.21
CA THR A 7 -10.59 33.49 39.04
C THR A 7 -10.76 32.08 38.55
N GLY A 8 -11.35 31.92 37.37
CA GLY A 8 -11.35 30.66 36.62
C GLY A 8 -10.02 30.47 35.91
N ALA A 9 -9.25 29.52 36.37
CA ALA A 9 -8.03 29.09 35.68
C ALA A 9 -8.41 28.26 34.46
N SER A 10 -8.14 28.78 33.27
CA SER A 10 -8.17 28.06 32.02
C SER A 10 -6.96 27.15 31.95
N THR A 11 -7.17 25.85 32.09
CA THR A 11 -6.15 24.84 31.81
C THR A 11 -6.19 24.51 30.31
N THR A 12 -5.36 25.19 29.54
CA THR A 12 -4.99 24.76 28.20
C THR A 12 -4.16 23.51 28.31
N GLY A 13 -4.79 22.35 28.08
CA GLY A 13 -4.08 21.08 27.89
C GLY A 13 -3.20 21.17 26.64
N PRO A 14 -2.02 20.55 26.65
CA PRO A 14 -1.17 20.52 25.47
C PRO A 14 -1.86 19.73 24.38
N SER A 15 -2.14 20.39 23.26
CA SER A 15 -2.52 19.76 22.00
C SER A 15 -1.32 18.92 21.55
N THR A 16 -1.38 17.63 21.79
CA THR A 16 -0.48 16.68 21.15
C THR A 16 -0.87 16.59 19.68
N THR A 17 -0.28 17.42 18.86
CA THR A 17 -0.22 17.18 17.42
C THR A 17 0.60 15.92 17.21
N GLY A 18 -0.07 14.78 17.20
CA GLY A 18 0.52 13.52 16.76
C GLY A 18 0.94 13.71 15.31
N THR A 19 2.22 13.99 15.07
CA THR A 19 2.81 13.95 13.75
C THR A 19 2.66 12.49 13.26
N SER A 20 1.77 12.29 12.30
CA SER A 20 1.67 11.00 11.61
C SER A 20 3.06 10.65 11.08
N THR A 21 3.61 9.54 11.57
CA THR A 21 4.91 9.03 11.09
C THR A 21 4.77 8.26 9.78
N THR A 22 3.53 7.93 9.39
CA THR A 22 3.22 7.22 8.13
C THR A 22 3.24 8.16 6.93
N GLY A 23 3.79 7.67 5.81
CA GLY A 23 3.78 8.38 4.54
C GLY A 23 4.79 9.52 4.40
N THR A 24 5.67 9.72 5.38
CA THR A 24 6.77 10.70 5.26
C THR A 24 7.85 10.19 4.29
N GLU A 25 8.61 11.11 3.70
CA GLU A 25 9.77 10.78 2.85
C GLU A 25 10.76 9.82 3.53
N ALA A 26 11.04 10.05 4.80
CA ALA A 26 11.95 9.21 5.59
C ALA A 26 11.41 7.79 5.77
N VAL A 27 10.11 7.64 6.05
CA VAL A 27 9.44 6.33 6.18
C VAL A 27 9.44 5.59 4.84
N LYS A 28 9.09 6.26 3.75
CA LYS A 28 9.09 5.67 2.40
C LYS A 28 10.48 5.15 2.00
N ARG A 29 11.54 5.91 2.29
CA ARG A 29 12.93 5.48 2.05
C ARG A 29 13.32 4.28 2.91
N GLY A 30 12.95 4.27 4.18
CA GLY A 30 13.21 3.13 5.08
C GLY A 30 12.51 1.87 4.61
N MET A 31 11.30 1.97 4.09
CA MET A 31 10.58 0.84 3.50
C MET A 31 11.28 0.30 2.25
N ALA A 32 11.83 1.16 1.40
CA ALA A 32 12.61 0.72 0.24
C ALA A 32 13.88 -0.06 0.64
N GLU A 33 14.57 0.35 1.69
CA GLU A 33 15.75 -0.37 2.19
C GLU A 33 15.43 -1.79 2.71
N GLN A 34 14.22 -2.04 3.20
CA GLN A 34 13.78 -3.36 3.66
C GLN A 34 13.72 -4.39 2.54
N LEU A 35 13.54 -3.96 1.30
CA LEU A 35 13.43 -4.83 0.13
C LEU A 35 14.79 -5.19 -0.47
N LYS A 36 15.84 -4.48 -0.09
CA LYS A 36 17.16 -4.58 -0.70
C LYS A 36 17.78 -5.95 -0.52
N GLY A 37 18.15 -6.57 -1.64
CA GLY A 37 18.79 -7.89 -1.67
C GLY A 37 17.86 -9.06 -1.39
N GLY A 38 16.56 -8.82 -1.24
CA GLY A 38 15.55 -9.85 -1.01
C GLY A 38 14.79 -10.23 -2.28
N VAL A 39 13.89 -11.19 -2.12
CA VAL A 39 13.00 -11.68 -3.18
C VAL A 39 11.57 -11.23 -2.88
N ILE A 40 10.89 -10.67 -3.88
CA ILE A 40 9.47 -10.37 -3.88
C ILE A 40 8.77 -11.47 -4.69
N MET A 41 7.78 -12.12 -4.12
CA MET A 41 7.05 -13.21 -4.78
C MET A 41 5.66 -12.76 -5.19
N ASP A 42 5.34 -12.99 -6.47
CA ASP A 42 3.98 -12.83 -6.99
C ASP A 42 3.08 -13.93 -6.44
N VAL A 43 1.94 -13.57 -5.87
CA VAL A 43 0.97 -14.50 -5.27
C VAL A 43 -0.45 -14.13 -5.67
N VAL A 44 -1.31 -15.12 -5.77
CA VAL A 44 -2.73 -14.94 -6.14
C VAL A 44 -3.69 -15.47 -5.07
N THR A 45 -3.18 -16.06 -4.00
CA THR A 45 -3.97 -16.53 -2.85
C THR A 45 -3.25 -16.29 -1.52
N PRO A 46 -3.99 -16.23 -0.39
CA PRO A 46 -3.40 -16.16 0.95
C PRO A 46 -2.47 -17.34 1.26
N GLU A 47 -2.80 -18.54 0.79
CA GLU A 47 -2.00 -19.76 0.98
C GLU A 47 -0.64 -19.64 0.28
N GLN A 48 -0.63 -19.13 -0.95
CA GLN A 48 0.63 -18.87 -1.68
C GLN A 48 1.47 -17.81 -0.98
N ALA A 49 0.84 -16.76 -0.44
CA ALA A 49 1.54 -15.73 0.33
C ALA A 49 2.22 -16.34 1.57
N LYS A 50 1.55 -17.23 2.28
CA LYS A 50 2.13 -17.93 3.43
C LYS A 50 3.31 -18.82 3.04
N ILE A 51 3.20 -19.55 1.94
CA ILE A 51 4.30 -20.37 1.40
C ILE A 51 5.50 -19.48 1.05
N ALA A 52 5.27 -18.33 0.41
CA ALA A 52 6.32 -17.38 0.04
C ALA A 52 7.04 -16.82 1.30
N GLU A 53 6.29 -16.45 2.33
CA GLU A 53 6.84 -15.99 3.61
C GLU A 53 7.69 -17.08 4.26
N ASP A 54 7.16 -18.30 4.35
CA ASP A 54 7.88 -19.44 4.96
C ASP A 54 9.14 -19.80 4.18
N ALA A 55 9.18 -19.56 2.88
CA ALA A 55 10.35 -19.72 2.02
C ALA A 55 11.38 -18.59 2.13
N GLY A 56 11.08 -17.51 2.85
CA GLY A 56 12.01 -16.40 3.12
C GLY A 56 11.87 -15.21 2.16
N ALA A 57 10.75 -15.06 1.45
CA ALA A 57 10.48 -13.84 0.69
C ALA A 57 10.45 -12.62 1.62
N VAL A 58 10.96 -11.48 1.14
CA VAL A 58 10.97 -10.23 1.90
C VAL A 58 9.67 -9.44 1.75
N ALA A 59 8.90 -9.73 0.70
CA ALA A 59 7.59 -9.17 0.43
C ALA A 59 6.83 -10.08 -0.53
N VAL A 60 5.53 -9.93 -0.61
CA VAL A 60 4.67 -10.55 -1.63
C VAL A 60 3.97 -9.48 -2.45
N MET A 61 3.70 -9.81 -3.72
CA MET A 61 2.93 -8.98 -4.65
C MET A 61 1.59 -9.66 -4.91
N ALA A 62 0.50 -9.03 -4.47
CA ALA A 62 -0.85 -9.52 -4.71
C ALA A 62 -1.29 -9.24 -6.14
N LEU A 63 -1.66 -10.30 -6.86
CA LEU A 63 -2.12 -10.27 -8.25
C LEU A 63 -3.47 -10.96 -8.39
N GLU A 64 -4.30 -10.50 -9.34
CA GLU A 64 -5.48 -11.25 -9.79
C GLU A 64 -5.05 -12.50 -10.59
N ARG A 65 -4.08 -12.31 -11.48
CA ARG A 65 -3.47 -13.36 -12.32
C ARG A 65 -1.98 -13.12 -12.48
N VAL A 66 -1.20 -14.18 -12.52
CA VAL A 66 0.23 -14.03 -12.81
C VAL A 66 0.45 -13.57 -14.26
N PRO A 67 1.57 -12.88 -14.56
CA PRO A 67 1.82 -12.32 -15.90
C PRO A 67 1.74 -13.35 -17.03
N ALA A 68 2.12 -14.61 -16.78
CA ALA A 68 2.01 -15.68 -17.76
C ALA A 68 0.55 -15.98 -18.16
N ASP A 69 -0.35 -16.01 -17.18
CA ASP A 69 -1.78 -16.23 -17.40
C ASP A 69 -2.43 -15.05 -18.11
N ILE A 70 -2.04 -13.82 -17.78
CA ILE A 70 -2.50 -12.61 -18.46
C ILE A 70 -2.15 -12.70 -19.96
N ARG A 71 -0.92 -13.09 -20.29
CA ARG A 71 -0.48 -13.25 -21.68
C ARG A 71 -1.20 -14.39 -22.41
N ALA A 72 -1.50 -15.49 -21.72
CA ALA A 72 -2.14 -16.66 -22.32
C ALA A 72 -3.65 -16.47 -22.54
N GLN A 73 -4.33 -15.85 -21.59
CA GLN A 73 -5.80 -15.72 -21.59
C GLN A 73 -6.29 -14.43 -22.22
N GLY A 74 -5.47 -13.37 -22.23
CA GLY A 74 -5.84 -12.05 -22.70
C GLY A 74 -6.90 -11.38 -21.82
N GLY A 75 -7.63 -10.43 -22.41
CA GLY A 75 -8.65 -9.66 -21.70
C GLY A 75 -8.08 -8.49 -20.89
N ILE A 76 -8.92 -7.90 -20.05
CA ILE A 76 -8.52 -6.79 -19.17
C ILE A 76 -7.87 -7.36 -17.91
N ALA A 77 -6.63 -6.98 -17.67
CA ALA A 77 -5.92 -7.25 -16.42
C ALA A 77 -6.01 -6.01 -15.52
N ARG A 78 -6.49 -6.18 -14.30
CA ARG A 78 -6.74 -5.11 -13.33
C ARG A 78 -6.22 -5.50 -11.95
N MET A 79 -6.39 -4.61 -10.94
CA MET A 79 -6.02 -4.92 -9.57
C MET A 79 -6.74 -6.20 -9.09
N SER A 80 -6.12 -6.91 -8.14
CA SER A 80 -6.73 -8.05 -7.47
C SER A 80 -8.00 -7.64 -6.72
N ASP A 81 -8.91 -8.60 -6.54
CA ASP A 81 -10.12 -8.41 -5.74
C ASP A 81 -9.76 -7.92 -4.33
N PRO A 82 -10.47 -6.90 -3.78
CA PRO A 82 -10.19 -6.37 -2.45
C PRO A 82 -10.21 -7.41 -1.34
N ASP A 83 -11.13 -8.37 -1.37
CA ASP A 83 -11.21 -9.42 -0.35
C ASP A 83 -9.99 -10.36 -0.43
N MET A 84 -9.49 -10.62 -1.63
CA MET A 84 -8.27 -11.40 -1.84
C MET A 84 -7.04 -10.64 -1.31
N VAL A 85 -6.92 -9.35 -1.61
CA VAL A 85 -5.83 -8.51 -1.08
C VAL A 85 -5.87 -8.49 0.45
N GLN A 86 -7.04 -8.30 1.04
CA GLN A 86 -7.20 -8.32 2.49
C GLN A 86 -6.81 -9.68 3.08
N GLY A 87 -7.24 -10.77 2.45
CA GLY A 87 -6.87 -12.12 2.86
C GLY A 87 -5.35 -12.36 2.84
N ILE A 88 -4.65 -11.81 1.86
CA ILE A 88 -3.18 -11.88 1.78
C ILE A 88 -2.54 -11.04 2.89
N VAL A 89 -3.02 -9.81 3.12
CA VAL A 89 -2.53 -8.93 4.21
C VAL A 89 -2.67 -9.62 5.56
N ASP A 90 -3.80 -10.29 5.80
CA ASP A 90 -4.07 -10.96 7.07
C ASP A 90 -3.26 -12.26 7.25
N ALA A 91 -2.82 -12.87 6.15
CA ALA A 91 -2.13 -14.17 6.18
C ALA A 91 -0.63 -14.08 6.48
N VAL A 92 0.02 -12.94 6.22
CA VAL A 92 1.48 -12.80 6.31
C VAL A 92 1.89 -11.64 7.21
N SER A 93 3.10 -11.72 7.75
CA SER A 93 3.73 -10.65 8.53
C SER A 93 4.71 -9.80 7.71
N ILE A 94 5.13 -10.29 6.54
CA ILE A 94 5.98 -9.54 5.61
C ILE A 94 5.15 -8.51 4.83
N PRO A 95 5.79 -7.46 4.27
CA PRO A 95 5.10 -6.44 3.47
C PRO A 95 4.30 -7.04 2.31
N VAL A 96 3.11 -6.48 2.08
CA VAL A 96 2.24 -6.82 0.96
C VAL A 96 2.21 -5.67 -0.03
N MET A 97 2.52 -5.97 -1.28
CA MET A 97 2.39 -5.08 -2.40
C MET A 97 1.17 -5.46 -3.23
N ALA A 98 0.59 -4.51 -3.94
CA ALA A 98 -0.48 -4.80 -4.89
C ALA A 98 -0.36 -3.91 -6.13
N LYS A 99 -0.82 -4.43 -7.27
CA LYS A 99 -0.73 -3.74 -8.56
C LYS A 99 -1.99 -2.92 -8.84
N ALA A 100 -1.79 -1.69 -9.28
CA ALA A 100 -2.81 -0.83 -9.87
C ALA A 100 -2.52 -0.62 -11.36
N ARG A 101 -3.56 -0.44 -12.16
CA ARG A 101 -3.41 -0.09 -13.58
C ARG A 101 -2.79 1.30 -13.73
N ILE A 102 -1.99 1.50 -14.77
CA ILE A 102 -1.45 2.82 -15.11
C ILE A 102 -2.57 3.85 -15.23
N GLY A 103 -2.44 4.96 -14.50
CA GLY A 103 -3.39 6.07 -14.48
C GLY A 103 -4.67 5.84 -13.65
N HIS A 104 -4.86 4.66 -13.08
CA HIS A 104 -6.08 4.35 -12.32
C HIS A 104 -5.94 4.72 -10.84
N PHE A 105 -6.07 6.01 -10.54
CA PHE A 105 -5.91 6.52 -9.18
C PHE A 105 -6.91 5.92 -8.17
N VAL A 106 -8.12 5.54 -8.61
CA VAL A 106 -9.13 4.91 -7.73
C VAL A 106 -8.68 3.53 -7.27
N GLU A 107 -8.08 2.70 -8.15
CA GLU A 107 -7.49 1.43 -7.72
C GLU A 107 -6.42 1.65 -6.65
N ALA A 108 -5.54 2.63 -6.84
CA ALA A 108 -4.53 2.96 -5.83
C ALA A 108 -5.14 3.44 -4.50
N GLN A 109 -6.24 4.21 -4.54
CA GLN A 109 -6.96 4.64 -3.34
C GLN A 109 -7.58 3.45 -2.59
N VAL A 110 -8.17 2.50 -3.32
CA VAL A 110 -8.72 1.27 -2.74
C VAL A 110 -7.61 0.47 -2.08
N LEU A 111 -6.49 0.24 -2.76
CA LEU A 111 -5.34 -0.49 -2.23
C LEU A 111 -4.76 0.18 -0.98
N GLN A 112 -4.62 1.50 -0.98
CA GLN A 112 -4.19 2.23 0.21
C GLN A 112 -5.17 2.05 1.37
N SER A 113 -6.47 2.06 1.12
CA SER A 113 -7.50 1.87 2.15
C SER A 113 -7.50 0.47 2.75
N LEU A 114 -7.09 -0.55 1.98
CA LEU A 114 -6.92 -1.92 2.43
C LEU A 114 -5.67 -2.12 3.30
N GLY A 115 -4.78 -1.13 3.35
CA GLY A 115 -3.58 -1.18 4.17
C GLY A 115 -2.41 -1.93 3.55
N VAL A 116 -2.34 -2.00 2.21
CA VAL A 116 -1.13 -2.51 1.54
C VAL A 116 0.08 -1.63 1.86
N ASP A 117 1.25 -2.24 1.92
CA ASP A 117 2.49 -1.55 2.28
C ASP A 117 3.12 -0.81 1.10
N TYR A 118 2.87 -1.29 -0.13
CA TYR A 118 3.38 -0.70 -1.38
C TYR A 118 2.34 -0.85 -2.48
N ILE A 119 2.32 0.11 -3.41
CA ILE A 119 1.51 0.03 -4.63
C ILE A 119 2.45 0.02 -5.83
N ASP A 120 2.20 -0.88 -6.77
CA ASP A 120 2.89 -0.95 -8.06
C ASP A 120 1.93 -0.48 -9.17
N GLU A 121 2.19 0.71 -9.72
CA GLU A 121 1.52 1.17 -10.95
C GLU A 121 2.19 0.46 -12.13
N SER A 122 1.56 -0.61 -12.60
CA SER A 122 2.22 -1.66 -13.36
C SER A 122 1.78 -1.72 -14.82
N GLU A 123 2.76 -1.79 -15.72
CA GLU A 123 2.60 -2.03 -17.15
C GLU A 123 2.13 -3.47 -17.48
N VAL A 124 2.18 -4.37 -16.52
CA VAL A 124 1.66 -5.73 -16.68
C VAL A 124 0.14 -5.75 -16.76
N LEU A 125 -0.51 -4.79 -16.09
CA LEU A 125 -1.96 -4.62 -16.15
C LEU A 125 -2.37 -3.79 -17.37
N THR A 126 -3.64 -3.88 -17.75
CA THR A 126 -4.22 -3.07 -18.83
C THR A 126 -4.23 -1.60 -18.41
N PRO A 127 -3.58 -0.68 -19.16
CA PRO A 127 -3.60 0.73 -18.81
C PRO A 127 -5.03 1.28 -18.76
N ALA A 128 -5.32 2.09 -17.76
CA ALA A 128 -6.58 2.84 -17.67
C ALA A 128 -6.46 4.22 -18.33
N ASP A 129 -5.27 4.80 -18.30
CA ASP A 129 -4.93 6.06 -18.98
C ASP A 129 -3.52 5.92 -19.59
N GLU A 130 -3.41 6.07 -20.89
CA GLU A 130 -2.14 5.95 -21.60
C GLU A 130 -1.28 7.24 -21.53
N ALA A 131 -1.92 8.36 -21.24
CA ALA A 131 -1.27 9.67 -21.23
C ALA A 131 -0.81 10.13 -19.84
N HIS A 132 -1.48 9.65 -18.77
CA HIS A 132 -1.27 10.15 -17.44
C HIS A 132 -1.04 9.01 -16.43
N HIS A 133 0.01 9.14 -15.66
CA HIS A 133 0.28 8.29 -14.51
C HIS A 133 -0.45 8.81 -13.25
N ILE A 134 -0.57 7.94 -12.26
CA ILE A 134 -1.10 8.28 -10.93
C ILE A 134 -0.20 9.35 -10.29
N ALA A 135 -0.81 10.39 -9.72
CA ALA A 135 -0.10 11.41 -8.93
C ALA A 135 0.35 10.84 -7.58
N LYS A 136 1.51 10.19 -7.55
CA LYS A 136 2.02 9.40 -6.43
C LYS A 136 2.25 10.22 -5.15
N SER A 137 2.48 11.53 -5.30
CA SER A 137 2.68 12.45 -4.17
C SER A 137 1.44 12.63 -3.29
N GLU A 138 0.26 12.29 -3.79
CA GLU A 138 -1.01 12.36 -3.04
C GLU A 138 -1.24 11.15 -2.13
N PHE A 139 -0.39 10.13 -2.21
CA PHE A 139 -0.51 8.90 -1.43
C PHE A 139 0.49 8.86 -0.28
N THR A 140 0.06 8.25 0.82
CA THR A 140 0.93 7.99 1.99
C THR A 140 1.75 6.72 1.85
N VAL A 141 1.25 5.73 1.08
CA VAL A 141 1.99 4.51 0.77
C VAL A 141 3.04 4.78 -0.31
N PRO A 142 4.22 4.14 -0.24
CA PRO A 142 5.21 4.21 -1.30
C PRO A 142 4.75 3.44 -2.54
N PHE A 143 5.21 3.92 -3.70
CA PHE A 143 5.02 3.23 -4.97
C PHE A 143 6.30 2.51 -5.37
N VAL A 144 6.13 1.30 -5.91
CA VAL A 144 7.16 0.57 -6.65
C VAL A 144 6.95 0.90 -8.13
N CYS A 145 8.00 1.23 -8.83
CA CYS A 145 7.95 1.53 -10.26
C CYS A 145 9.04 0.72 -10.97
N GLY A 146 8.68 0.12 -12.11
CA GLY A 146 9.65 -0.43 -13.04
C GLY A 146 10.55 0.69 -13.60
N ALA A 147 11.84 0.40 -13.83
CA ALA A 147 12.81 1.32 -14.40
C ALA A 147 13.50 0.69 -15.61
#